data_a2210b0eae52eb46beb940a72601d70a
#
_entry.id   a2210b0eae52eb46beb940a72601d70a
#
_cell.length_a   1.000
_cell.length_b   1.000
_cell.length_c   1.000
_cell.angle_alpha   90.00
_cell.angle_beta   90.00
_cell.angle_gamma   90.00
#
_symmetry.space_group_name_H-M   'P 1'
#
loop_
_entity.id
_entity.type
_entity.pdbx_description
1 polymer ?
#
loop_
_entity_poly.entity_id
_entity_poly.type
_entity_poly.pdbx_seq_one_letter_code
_entity_poly.pdbx_strand_id
1 'polypeptide(L)'
;MSVVKDGQEVNQVIIQEGVLTHERLNDAVAEPVVYMMDRYVVGGFCRVHADRGVDENLNAPGASFVPLAFEQSAHTPQPGMKPGASTPNRFYMYGVIGRLAMLAASYELEATDPEAENYD
;
A
#
# COMPACT_ATOMS: atom_id res chain seq x y z
N MET A 1 16.82 7.53 26.09
CA MET A 1 15.40 7.80 25.79
C MET A 1 14.72 6.44 25.66
N SER A 2 13.82 6.10 26.54
CA SER A 2 13.04 4.87 26.43
C SER A 2 11.79 5.12 25.58
N VAL A 3 11.54 4.25 24.61
CA VAL A 3 10.31 4.28 23.81
C VAL A 3 9.30 3.36 24.50
N VAL A 4 8.14 3.91 24.82
CA VAL A 4 7.04 3.16 25.44
C VAL A 4 5.89 3.06 24.46
N LYS A 5 5.43 1.85 24.19
CA LYS A 5 4.24 1.57 23.40
C LYS A 5 3.24 0.77 24.23
N ASP A 6 2.02 1.29 24.34
CA ASP A 6 0.94 0.67 25.11
C ASP A 6 1.33 0.33 26.56
N GLY A 7 2.12 1.21 27.21
CA GLY A 7 2.62 1.03 28.57
C GLY A 7 3.77 0.03 28.71
N GLN A 8 4.28 -0.52 27.61
CA GLN A 8 5.42 -1.44 27.62
C GLN A 8 6.69 -0.78 27.06
N GLU A 9 7.82 -1.06 27.70
CA GLU A 9 9.11 -0.62 27.22
C GLU A 9 9.50 -1.40 25.95
N VAL A 10 9.92 -0.65 24.90
CA VAL A 10 10.32 -1.22 23.62
C VAL A 10 11.84 -1.20 23.53
N ASN A 11 12.46 -2.37 23.34
CA ASN A 11 13.90 -2.53 23.29
C ASN A 11 14.48 -2.39 21.87
N GLN A 12 13.65 -2.58 20.86
CA GLN A 12 14.05 -2.50 19.44
C GLN A 12 13.04 -1.67 18.67
N VAL A 13 13.55 -0.81 17.81
CA VAL A 13 12.75 0.05 16.93
C VAL A 13 13.35 0.04 15.53
N ILE A 14 12.51 0.21 14.53
CA ILE A 14 12.91 0.48 13.15
C ILE A 14 12.84 2.00 12.95
N ILE A 15 13.91 2.58 12.45
CA ILE A 15 13.96 3.97 12.04
C ILE A 15 13.94 4.00 10.52
N GLN A 16 12.94 4.66 9.96
CA GLN A 16 12.76 4.79 8.52
C GLN A 16 12.62 6.25 8.15
N GLU A 17 13.15 6.60 6.98
CA GLU A 17 12.90 7.91 6.39
C GLU A 17 11.43 8.05 6.03
N GLY A 18 10.83 9.19 6.36
CA GLY A 18 9.45 9.50 6.00
C GLY A 18 9.32 9.75 4.49
N VAL A 19 8.32 9.14 3.88
CA VAL A 19 7.98 9.37 2.47
C VAL A 19 6.86 10.40 2.41
N LEU A 20 7.07 11.47 1.65
CA LEU A 20 6.07 12.51 1.47
C LEU A 20 4.84 11.97 0.73
N THR A 21 3.69 12.05 1.38
CA THR A 21 2.42 11.60 0.82
C THR A 21 1.70 12.78 0.16
N HIS A 22 1.39 12.65 -1.12
CA HIS A 22 0.65 13.65 -1.88
C HIS A 22 -0.86 13.38 -1.95
N GLU A 23 -1.27 12.17 -1.60
CA GLU A 23 -2.68 11.79 -1.62
C GLU A 23 -3.45 12.48 -0.49
N ARG A 24 -4.62 13.00 -0.84
CA ARG A 24 -5.54 13.65 0.11
C ARG A 24 -6.97 13.22 -0.16
N LEU A 25 -7.72 13.12 0.92
CA LEU A 25 -9.16 12.90 0.89
C LEU A 25 -9.81 13.90 1.85
N ASN A 26 -10.69 14.76 1.33
CA ASN A 26 -11.33 15.81 2.11
C ASN A 26 -10.32 16.67 2.91
N ASP A 27 -9.25 17.12 2.26
CA ASP A 27 -8.14 17.89 2.84
C ASP A 27 -7.30 17.19 3.91
N ALA A 28 -7.64 15.97 4.29
CA ALA A 28 -6.82 15.14 5.17
C ALA A 28 -5.81 14.31 4.37
N VAL A 29 -4.66 14.05 4.97
CA VAL A 29 -3.64 13.17 4.38
C VAL A 29 -4.20 11.75 4.30
N ALA A 30 -4.04 11.13 3.15
CA ALA A 30 -4.57 9.81 2.86
C ALA A 30 -3.50 8.90 2.27
N GLU A 31 -3.58 7.62 2.59
CA GLU A 31 -2.78 6.59 1.94
C GLU A 31 -3.68 5.44 1.47
N PRO A 32 -3.53 5.01 0.21
CA PRO A 32 -4.25 3.85 -0.27
C PRO A 32 -3.64 2.56 0.28
N VAL A 33 -4.50 1.66 0.72
CA VAL A 33 -4.15 0.30 1.08
C VAL A 33 -4.89 -0.64 0.14
N VAL A 34 -4.16 -1.47 -0.57
CA VAL A 34 -4.73 -2.43 -1.50
C VAL A 34 -4.46 -3.86 -1.05
N TYR A 35 -5.47 -4.70 -1.18
CA TYR A 35 -5.35 -6.13 -0.97
C TYR A 35 -5.15 -6.82 -2.31
N MET A 36 -4.17 -7.71 -2.34
CA MET A 36 -3.87 -8.48 -3.53
C MET A 36 -3.98 -9.98 -3.25
N MET A 37 -4.50 -10.69 -4.22
CA MET A 37 -4.38 -12.14 -4.30
C MET A 37 -3.63 -12.47 -5.58
N ASP A 38 -2.44 -13.07 -5.45
CA ASP A 38 -1.52 -13.26 -6.56
C ASP A 38 -1.25 -11.90 -7.25
N ARG A 39 -1.51 -11.78 -8.53
CA ARG A 39 -1.32 -10.56 -9.33
C ARG A 39 -2.55 -9.64 -9.38
N TYR A 40 -3.62 -9.98 -8.69
CA TYR A 40 -4.89 -9.28 -8.78
C TYR A 40 -5.16 -8.43 -7.55
N VAL A 41 -5.60 -7.19 -7.77
CA VAL A 41 -6.16 -6.34 -6.71
C VAL A 41 -7.58 -6.81 -6.45
N VAL A 42 -7.85 -7.27 -5.23
CA VAL A 42 -9.16 -7.79 -4.83
C VAL A 42 -9.96 -6.85 -3.95
N GLY A 43 -9.35 -5.78 -3.49
CA GLY A 43 -10.02 -4.77 -2.68
C GLY A 43 -9.05 -3.73 -2.15
N GLY A 44 -9.58 -2.76 -1.43
CA GLY A 44 -8.76 -1.74 -0.82
C GLY A 44 -9.57 -0.71 -0.03
N PHE A 45 -8.85 0.12 0.68
CA PHE A 45 -9.38 1.28 1.39
C PHE A 45 -8.35 2.41 1.42
N CYS A 46 -8.79 3.62 1.70
CA CYS A 46 -7.91 4.72 2.07
C CYS A 46 -7.84 4.83 3.59
N ARG A 47 -6.65 4.85 4.13
CA ARG A 47 -6.39 5.26 5.51
C ARG A 47 -6.23 6.77 5.51
N VAL A 48 -6.99 7.47 6.35
CA VAL A 48 -7.04 8.92 6.39
C VAL A 48 -6.77 9.39 7.81
N HIS A 49 -5.94 10.40 7.97
CA HIS A 49 -5.69 11.00 9.26
C HIS A 49 -5.66 12.53 9.15
N ALA A 50 -6.60 13.18 9.84
CA ALA A 50 -6.73 14.63 9.79
C ALA A 50 -5.62 15.38 10.54
N ASP A 51 -5.05 14.74 11.59
CA ASP A 51 -4.10 15.35 12.51
C ASP A 51 -2.64 14.95 12.24
N ARG A 52 -2.38 14.16 11.20
CA ARG A 52 -1.04 13.75 10.80
C ARG A 52 -0.53 14.51 9.59
N GLY A 53 0.79 14.75 9.58
CA GLY A 53 1.48 15.38 8.46
C GLY A 53 1.71 14.42 7.30
N VAL A 54 2.21 14.97 6.21
CA VAL A 54 2.44 14.24 4.94
C VAL A 54 3.57 13.22 5.01
N ASP A 55 4.42 13.30 6.01
CA ASP A 55 5.59 12.44 6.26
C ASP A 55 5.44 11.58 7.52
N GLU A 56 4.27 11.59 8.14
CA GLU A 56 4.00 10.84 9.35
C GLU A 56 3.28 9.52 9.07
N ASN A 57 3.42 8.58 9.99
CA ASN A 57 2.69 7.31 9.93
C ASN A 57 1.20 7.53 10.20
N LEU A 58 0.36 7.23 9.23
CA LEU A 58 -1.10 7.36 9.35
C LEU A 58 -1.74 6.21 10.13
N ASN A 59 -1.01 5.13 10.39
CA ASN A 59 -1.50 4.02 11.22
C ASN A 59 -1.35 4.37 12.70
N ALA A 60 -2.16 5.28 13.17
CA ALA A 60 -2.12 5.83 14.52
C ALA A 60 -3.54 6.05 15.05
N PRO A 61 -3.72 6.17 16.37
CA PRO A 61 -5.02 6.53 16.94
C PRO A 61 -5.59 7.80 16.30
N GLY A 62 -6.87 7.77 15.93
CA GLY A 62 -7.54 8.84 15.19
C GLY A 62 -7.59 8.65 13.67
N ALA A 63 -6.98 7.59 13.14
CA ALA A 63 -7.13 7.23 11.74
C ALA A 63 -8.56 6.79 11.43
N SER A 64 -9.06 7.18 10.28
CA SER A 64 -10.31 6.70 9.71
C SER A 64 -10.04 5.90 8.43
N PHE A 65 -10.99 5.04 8.09
CA PHE A 65 -10.88 4.17 6.92
C PHE A 65 -12.03 4.44 5.98
N VAL A 66 -11.70 4.77 4.74
CA VAL A 66 -12.69 5.04 3.70
C VAL A 66 -12.57 3.96 2.64
N PRO A 67 -13.62 3.20 2.35
CA PRO A 67 -13.60 2.19 1.30
C PRO A 67 -13.19 2.79 -0.05
N LEU A 68 -12.30 2.12 -0.76
CA LEU A 68 -12.05 2.40 -2.16
C LEU A 68 -13.14 1.74 -2.98
N ALA A 69 -14.05 2.55 -3.51
CA ALA A 69 -15.09 2.08 -4.43
C ALA A 69 -14.57 2.14 -5.86
N PHE A 70 -14.82 1.07 -6.60
CA PHE A 70 -14.58 1.03 -8.04
C PHE A 70 -15.86 1.41 -8.76
N GLU A 71 -15.93 2.59 -9.31
CA GLU A 71 -17.08 2.98 -10.13
C GLU A 71 -17.16 2.21 -11.44
N GLN A 72 -16.00 1.80 -11.98
CA GLN A 72 -15.92 1.01 -13.22
C GLN A 72 -14.79 -0.01 -13.12
N SER A 73 -15.00 -1.19 -13.69
CA SER A 73 -13.95 -2.19 -13.81
C SER A 73 -12.81 -1.68 -14.70
N ALA A 74 -11.60 -1.65 -14.16
CA ALA A 74 -10.40 -1.30 -14.90
C ALA A 74 -10.00 -2.37 -15.95
N HIS A 75 -10.61 -3.55 -15.88
CA HIS A 75 -10.27 -4.71 -16.71
C HIS A 75 -11.31 -5.03 -17.78
N THR A 76 -12.48 -4.40 -17.73
CA THR A 76 -13.56 -4.66 -18.69
C THR A 76 -13.53 -3.59 -19.77
N PRO A 77 -13.35 -3.94 -21.05
CA PRO A 77 -13.48 -2.98 -22.15
C PRO A 77 -14.85 -2.33 -22.15
N GLN A 78 -14.87 -1.01 -22.23
CA GLN A 78 -16.12 -0.26 -22.34
C GLN A 78 -16.55 -0.15 -23.79
N PRO A 79 -17.87 -0.25 -24.12
CA PRO A 79 -18.36 -0.03 -25.47
C PRO A 79 -17.94 1.36 -25.98
N GLY A 80 -17.41 1.43 -27.16
CA GLY A 80 -16.98 2.69 -27.80
C GLY A 80 -15.56 3.14 -27.47
N MET A 81 -14.80 2.45 -26.62
CA MET A 81 -13.39 2.71 -26.42
C MET A 81 -12.57 2.15 -27.56
N LYS A 82 -11.57 2.92 -28.02
CA LYS A 82 -10.58 2.41 -28.97
C LYS A 82 -9.76 1.30 -28.37
N PRO A 83 -9.40 0.23 -29.10
CA PRO A 83 -8.49 -0.80 -28.63
C PRO A 83 -7.18 -0.17 -28.11
N GLY A 84 -6.79 -0.53 -26.90
CA GLY A 84 -5.59 0.00 -26.24
C GLY A 84 -5.75 1.36 -25.56
N ALA A 85 -6.92 2.00 -25.63
CA ALA A 85 -7.23 3.21 -24.88
C ALA A 85 -7.70 2.84 -23.47
N SER A 86 -6.80 2.39 -22.61
CA SER A 86 -7.08 2.36 -21.18
C SER A 86 -6.82 3.75 -20.62
N THR A 87 -7.83 4.37 -20.04
CA THR A 87 -7.60 5.53 -19.18
C THR A 87 -6.84 5.02 -17.96
N PRO A 88 -5.59 5.47 -17.73
CA PRO A 88 -4.88 5.05 -16.53
C PRO A 88 -5.65 5.56 -15.32
N ASN A 89 -6.33 4.66 -14.61
CA ASN A 89 -6.90 4.99 -13.34
C ASN A 89 -5.88 4.67 -12.22
N ARG A 90 -6.08 5.26 -11.06
CA ARG A 90 -5.19 5.06 -9.90
C ARG A 90 -5.10 3.60 -9.49
N PHE A 91 -6.15 2.83 -9.67
CA PHE A 91 -6.19 1.40 -9.32
C PHE A 91 -5.29 0.55 -10.19
N TYR A 92 -5.19 0.87 -11.48
CA TYR A 92 -4.24 0.22 -12.35
C TYR A 92 -2.80 0.45 -11.85
N MET A 93 -2.49 1.67 -11.46
CA MET A 93 -1.17 2.01 -10.92
C MET A 93 -0.92 1.30 -9.58
N TYR A 94 -1.89 1.26 -8.68
CA TYR A 94 -1.77 0.52 -7.42
C TYR A 94 -1.52 -0.97 -7.66
N GLY A 95 -2.18 -1.57 -8.65
CA GLY A 95 -1.94 -2.95 -9.05
C GLY A 95 -0.53 -3.18 -9.59
N VAL A 96 0.00 -2.26 -10.38
CA VAL A 96 1.39 -2.33 -10.88
C VAL A 96 2.38 -2.26 -9.73
N ILE A 97 2.25 -1.29 -8.84
CA ILE A 97 3.11 -1.14 -7.65
C ILE A 97 2.99 -2.36 -6.75
N GLY A 98 1.79 -2.87 -6.51
CA GLY A 98 1.56 -4.06 -5.72
C GLY A 98 2.25 -5.30 -6.29
N ARG A 99 2.19 -5.50 -7.60
CA ARG A 99 2.91 -6.59 -8.28
C ARG A 99 4.42 -6.47 -8.17
N LEU A 100 4.96 -5.27 -8.31
CA LEU A 100 6.39 -5.02 -8.10
C LEU A 100 6.81 -5.29 -6.64
N ALA A 101 5.99 -4.89 -5.68
CA ALA A 101 6.24 -5.16 -4.27
C ALA A 101 6.22 -6.66 -3.95
N MET A 102 5.27 -7.41 -4.51
CA MET A 102 5.20 -8.86 -4.36
C MET A 102 6.40 -9.58 -5.00
N LEU A 103 6.85 -9.12 -6.16
CA LEU A 103 8.05 -9.64 -6.81
C LEU A 103 9.29 -9.37 -5.96
N ALA A 104 9.44 -8.18 -5.43
CA ALA A 104 10.54 -7.83 -4.52
C ALA A 104 10.52 -8.69 -3.24
N ALA A 105 9.36 -8.88 -2.63
CA ALA A 105 9.19 -9.75 -1.46
C ALA A 105 9.55 -11.21 -1.77
N SER A 106 9.24 -11.69 -2.97
CA SER A 106 9.62 -13.02 -3.45
C SER A 106 11.14 -13.19 -3.51
N TYR A 107 11.85 -12.20 -4.04
CA TYR A 107 13.32 -12.21 -4.07
C TYR A 107 13.95 -12.12 -2.67
N GLU A 108 13.38 -11.30 -1.79
CA GLU A 108 13.84 -11.24 -0.40
C GLU A 108 13.66 -12.57 0.32
N LEU A 109 12.53 -13.22 0.13
CA LEU A 109 12.24 -14.52 0.72
C LEU A 109 13.25 -15.57 0.25
N GLU A 110 13.50 -15.61 -1.06
CA GLU A 110 14.49 -16.52 -1.67
C GLU A 110 15.91 -16.26 -1.15
N ALA A 111 16.30 -14.98 -1.04
CA ALA A 111 17.63 -14.58 -0.56
C ALA A 111 17.85 -14.84 0.94
N THR A 112 16.79 -14.96 1.72
CA THR A 112 16.84 -15.19 3.17
C THR A 112 16.46 -16.61 3.58
N ASP A 113 16.17 -17.47 2.62
CA ASP A 113 15.86 -18.89 2.88
C ASP A 113 17.12 -19.64 3.27
N PRO A 114 17.22 -20.14 4.50
CA PRO A 114 18.42 -20.87 4.95
C PRO A 114 18.58 -22.24 4.27
N GLU A 115 17.56 -22.73 3.57
CA GLU A 115 17.61 -23.98 2.84
C GLU A 115 17.96 -23.80 1.35
N ALA A 116 17.95 -22.57 0.84
CA ALA A 116 18.26 -22.29 -0.56
C ALA A 116 19.70 -22.69 -0.96
N GLU A 117 20.65 -22.71 -0.02
CA GLU A 117 22.04 -23.14 -0.26
C GLU A 117 22.19 -24.66 -0.43
N ASN A 118 21.15 -25.44 -0.18
CA ASN A 118 21.23 -26.91 -0.20
C ASN A 118 20.75 -27.54 -1.53
N TYR A 119 20.38 -26.71 -2.52
CA TYR A 119 19.86 -27.18 -3.81
C TYR A 119 20.84 -27.05 -4.99
N ASP A 120 22.11 -26.73 -4.74
CA ASP A 120 23.17 -26.73 -5.76
C ASP A 120 23.84 -28.11 -5.89
#